data_efdcd6a49e8a2eb8eb6c38609eae64de
#
_entry.id   efdcd6a49e8a2eb8eb6c38609eae64de
#
_cell.length_a   1.000
_cell.length_b   1.000
_cell.length_c   1.000
_cell.angle_alpha   90.00
_cell.angle_beta   90.00
_cell.angle_gamma   90.00
#
_symmetry.space_group_name_H-M   'P 1'
#
loop_
_entity.id
_entity.type
_entity.pdbx_description
1 polymer ?
#
loop_
_entity_poly.entity_id
_entity_poly.type
_entity_poly.pdbx_seq_one_letter_code
_entity_poly.pdbx_strand_id
1 'polypeptide(L)'
;MPTAKVLEVIDGKSLMISPMWDHNNKSGFILILDGVSTPARDEKGGLEAKEAHTKICQGKNISFTGDKIDLHRRLVAEIEINKVSVNETMRELGYRT
;
A
#
# COMPACT_ATOMS: atom_id res chain seq x y z
N MET A 1 -6.53 14.83 -2.70
CA MET A 1 -5.59 13.76 -2.35
C MET A 1 -4.55 13.61 -3.44
N PRO A 2 -3.28 13.41 -3.10
CA PRO A 2 -2.26 13.11 -4.09
C PRO A 2 -2.62 11.84 -4.88
N THR A 3 -2.17 11.78 -6.10
CA THR A 3 -2.39 10.62 -6.97
C THR A 3 -1.06 10.09 -7.48
N ALA A 4 -1.03 8.81 -7.81
CA ALA A 4 0.15 8.15 -8.33
C ALA A 4 -0.24 6.90 -9.10
N LYS A 5 0.70 6.37 -9.86
CA LYS A 5 0.54 5.07 -10.52
C LYS A 5 1.29 4.02 -9.70
N VAL A 6 0.68 2.86 -9.52
CA VAL A 6 1.34 1.73 -8.88
C VAL A 6 2.26 1.08 -9.89
N LEU A 7 3.56 1.08 -9.59
CA LEU A 7 4.56 0.44 -10.44
C LEU A 7 4.69 -1.04 -10.12
N GLU A 8 4.69 -1.38 -8.84
CA GLU A 8 4.88 -2.74 -8.38
C GLU A 8 4.26 -2.94 -7.00
N VAL A 9 3.61 -4.07 -6.80
CA VAL A 9 3.16 -4.49 -5.48
C VAL A 9 4.28 -5.32 -4.86
N ILE A 10 4.81 -4.88 -3.72
CA ILE A 10 5.97 -5.51 -3.08
C ILE A 10 5.53 -6.71 -2.26
N ASP A 11 4.50 -6.54 -1.44
CA ASP A 11 3.91 -7.61 -0.63
C ASP A 11 2.45 -7.26 -0.34
N GLY A 12 1.82 -7.97 0.60
CA GLY A 12 0.40 -7.78 0.88
C GLY A 12 0.03 -6.42 1.45
N LYS A 13 1.00 -5.61 1.88
CA LYS A 13 0.72 -4.32 2.51
C LYS A 13 1.59 -3.17 1.98
N SER A 14 2.52 -3.45 1.06
CA SER A 14 3.46 -2.43 0.55
C SER A 14 3.43 -2.38 -0.97
N LEU A 15 3.60 -1.17 -1.52
CA LEU A 15 3.66 -1.00 -2.96
C LEU A 15 4.57 0.19 -3.34
N MET A 16 5.05 0.16 -4.58
CA MET A 16 5.90 1.20 -5.13
C MET A 16 5.11 2.05 -6.11
N ILE A 17 5.30 3.36 -6.04
CA ILE A 17 4.54 4.33 -6.83
C ILE A 17 5.43 5.26 -7.63
N SER A 18 4.83 5.91 -8.62
CA SER A 18 5.40 7.03 -9.37
C SER A 18 4.29 8.05 -9.64
N PRO A 19 4.50 9.35 -9.42
CA PRO A 19 5.70 9.96 -8.86
C PRO A 19 5.88 9.66 -7.37
N MET A 20 6.98 10.14 -6.80
CA MET A 20 7.25 9.97 -5.38
C MET A 20 6.20 10.66 -4.51
N TRP A 21 5.98 10.13 -3.30
CA TRP A 21 5.24 10.86 -2.29
C TRP A 21 6.15 11.90 -1.62
N ASP A 22 5.54 12.98 -1.13
CA ASP A 22 6.22 14.03 -0.35
C ASP A 22 5.50 14.21 0.97
N HIS A 23 6.26 14.26 2.06
CA HIS A 23 5.70 14.50 3.39
C HIS A 23 6.78 15.09 4.31
N ASN A 24 6.50 16.28 4.86
CA ASN A 24 7.41 16.95 5.81
C ASN A 24 8.86 17.02 5.30
N ASN A 25 9.05 17.49 4.07
CA ASN A 25 10.35 17.64 3.42
C ASN A 25 11.08 16.33 3.17
N LYS A 26 10.37 15.20 3.24
CA LYS A 26 10.88 13.89 2.88
C LYS A 26 10.10 13.35 1.69
N SER A 27 10.71 12.47 0.94
CA SER A 27 10.06 11.85 -0.21
C SER A 27 10.48 10.39 -0.34
N GLY A 28 9.70 9.63 -1.07
CA GLY A 28 9.99 8.23 -1.30
C GLY A 28 9.04 7.62 -2.30
N PHE A 29 9.29 6.35 -2.62
CA PHE A 29 8.53 5.62 -3.63
C PHE A 29 7.60 4.56 -3.05
N ILE A 30 7.70 4.27 -1.75
CA ILE A 30 6.98 3.14 -1.15
C ILE A 30 5.89 3.63 -0.22
N LEU A 31 4.67 3.10 -0.44
CA LEU A 31 3.55 3.26 0.47
C LEU A 31 3.32 1.95 1.20
N ILE A 32 2.89 2.05 2.46
CA ILE A 32 2.45 0.89 3.23
C ILE A 32 1.02 1.14 3.69
N LEU A 33 0.17 0.13 3.57
CA LEU A 33 -1.26 0.25 3.92
C LEU A 33 -1.44 0.37 5.43
N ASP A 34 -2.02 1.48 5.86
CA ASP A 34 -2.33 1.70 7.28
C ASP A 34 -3.41 0.73 7.74
N GLY A 35 -3.23 0.17 8.93
CA GLY A 35 -4.22 -0.74 9.52
C GLY A 35 -4.35 -2.11 8.85
N VAL A 36 -3.39 -2.48 8.01
CA VAL A 36 -3.35 -3.77 7.33
C VAL A 36 -2.15 -4.56 7.84
N SER A 37 -2.36 -5.80 8.22
CA SER A 37 -1.30 -6.70 8.68
C SER A 37 -1.34 -7.95 7.83
N THR A 38 -0.21 -8.30 7.23
CA THR A 38 -0.08 -9.48 6.37
C THR A 38 1.18 -10.24 6.74
N PRO A 39 1.21 -11.56 6.49
CA PRO A 39 2.46 -12.32 6.64
C PRO A 39 3.52 -11.78 5.68
N ALA A 40 4.78 -11.90 6.05
CA ALA A 40 5.89 -11.56 5.16
C ALA A 40 5.89 -12.48 3.94
N ARG A 41 6.54 -12.03 2.85
CA ARG A 41 6.54 -12.78 1.58
C ARG A 41 7.04 -14.21 1.72
N ASP A 42 7.98 -14.43 2.62
CA ASP A 42 8.59 -15.75 2.85
C ASP A 42 7.89 -16.54 3.97
N GLU A 43 6.84 -15.99 4.55
CA GLU A 43 6.04 -16.69 5.57
C GLU A 43 4.82 -17.32 4.94
N LYS A 44 4.24 -18.31 5.63
CA LYS A 44 3.00 -18.95 5.21
C LYS A 44 1.90 -17.90 5.07
N GLY A 45 1.22 -17.88 3.93
CA GLY A 45 0.17 -16.92 3.63
C GLY A 45 0.67 -15.61 3.02
N GLY A 46 1.99 -15.40 2.96
CA GLY A 46 2.55 -14.16 2.42
C GLY A 46 2.32 -14.01 0.93
N LEU A 47 2.46 -15.09 0.16
CA LEU A 47 2.23 -15.05 -1.28
C LEU A 47 0.76 -14.80 -1.60
N GLU A 48 -0.16 -15.40 -0.85
CA GLU A 48 -1.59 -15.17 -1.03
C GLU A 48 -1.97 -13.72 -0.76
N ALA A 49 -1.39 -13.13 0.29
CA ALA A 49 -1.63 -11.73 0.60
C ALA A 49 -1.09 -10.82 -0.51
N LYS A 50 0.10 -11.11 -1.01
CA LYS A 50 0.68 -10.36 -2.12
C LYS A 50 -0.17 -10.47 -3.38
N GLU A 51 -0.65 -11.67 -3.70
CA GLU A 51 -1.50 -11.88 -4.87
C GLU A 51 -2.81 -11.11 -4.75
N ALA A 52 -3.43 -11.10 -3.58
CA ALA A 52 -4.67 -10.35 -3.36
C ALA A 52 -4.42 -8.85 -3.59
N HIS A 53 -3.36 -8.31 -3.02
CA HIS A 53 -3.00 -6.91 -3.17
C HIS A 53 -2.66 -6.58 -4.64
N THR A 54 -1.93 -7.47 -5.30
CA THR A 54 -1.56 -7.32 -6.72
C THR A 54 -2.79 -7.22 -7.61
N LYS A 55 -3.78 -8.07 -7.40
CA LYS A 55 -5.02 -8.04 -8.19
C LYS A 55 -5.76 -6.72 -8.04
N ILE A 56 -5.68 -6.10 -6.87
CA ILE A 56 -6.35 -4.83 -6.61
C ILE A 56 -5.59 -3.65 -7.20
N CYS A 57 -4.27 -3.65 -7.08
CA CYS A 57 -3.46 -2.44 -7.26
C CYS A 57 -2.54 -2.42 -8.47
N GLN A 58 -2.06 -3.58 -8.97
CA GLN A 58 -1.00 -3.59 -9.97
C GLN A 58 -1.39 -2.78 -11.21
N GLY A 59 -0.55 -1.80 -11.55
CA GLY A 59 -0.74 -0.99 -12.75
C GLY A 59 -1.86 0.03 -12.66
N LYS A 60 -2.50 0.17 -11.51
CA LYS A 60 -3.62 1.10 -11.32
C LYS A 60 -3.15 2.49 -10.95
N ASN A 61 -4.00 3.47 -11.23
CA ASN A 61 -3.85 4.82 -10.70
C ASN A 61 -4.55 4.86 -9.35
N ILE A 62 -3.89 5.42 -8.36
CA ILE A 62 -4.42 5.49 -6.99
C ILE A 62 -4.45 6.93 -6.51
N SER A 63 -5.29 7.20 -5.50
CA SER A 63 -5.15 8.37 -4.66
C SER A 63 -4.78 7.90 -3.26
N PHE A 64 -4.05 8.71 -2.51
CA PHE A 64 -3.58 8.30 -1.20
C PHE A 64 -3.44 9.49 -0.25
N THR A 65 -3.51 9.21 1.02
CA THR A 65 -3.29 10.18 2.09
C THR A 65 -2.47 9.49 3.17
N GLY A 66 -1.39 10.13 3.62
CA GLY A 66 -0.57 9.60 4.70
C GLY A 66 0.01 10.73 5.52
N ASP A 67 0.18 10.49 6.81
CA ASP A 67 0.70 11.50 7.75
C ASP A 67 1.87 10.96 8.58
N LYS A 68 2.36 9.79 8.28
CA LYS A 68 3.42 9.16 9.07
C LYS A 68 4.37 8.37 8.17
N ILE A 69 5.66 8.47 8.46
CA ILE A 69 6.71 7.74 7.76
C ILE A 69 7.28 6.72 8.75
N ASP A 70 7.37 5.46 8.33
CA ASP A 70 7.87 4.40 9.20
C ASP A 70 9.40 4.36 9.22
N LEU A 71 9.96 3.40 9.97
CA LEU A 71 11.40 3.27 10.14
C LEU A 71 12.13 2.89 8.85
N HIS A 72 11.40 2.34 7.87
CA HIS A 72 11.96 1.92 6.58
C HIS A 72 11.66 2.94 5.47
N ARG A 73 11.31 4.17 5.86
CA ARG A 73 11.03 5.27 4.93
C ARG A 73 9.87 4.97 3.99
N ARG A 74 8.85 4.30 4.49
CA ARG A 74 7.61 4.07 3.78
C ARG A 74 6.54 5.01 4.34
N LEU A 75 5.74 5.61 3.46
CA LEU A 75 4.64 6.45 3.93
C LEU A 75 3.47 5.54 4.31
N VAL A 76 3.04 5.63 5.56
CA VAL A 76 1.87 4.89 6.06
C VAL A 76 0.63 5.60 5.56
N ALA A 77 -0.14 4.95 4.72
CA ALA A 77 -1.17 5.62 3.92
C ALA A 77 -2.49 4.87 3.86
N GLU A 78 -3.55 5.66 3.65
CA GLU A 78 -4.85 5.16 3.22
C GLU A 78 -4.91 5.35 1.71
N ILE A 79 -5.24 4.30 0.97
CA ILE A 79 -5.17 4.26 -0.49
C ILE A 79 -6.55 3.97 -1.06
N GLU A 80 -6.93 4.71 -2.12
CA GLU A 80 -8.20 4.52 -2.81
C GLU A 80 -7.99 4.33 -4.31
N ILE A 81 -8.83 3.49 -4.90
CA ILE A 81 -8.95 3.33 -6.34
C ILE A 81 -10.42 3.54 -6.67
N ASN A 82 -10.73 4.56 -7.49
CA ASN A 82 -12.11 4.90 -7.84
C ASN A 82 -13.00 5.04 -6.60
N LYS A 83 -12.48 5.71 -5.56
CA LYS A 83 -13.17 5.96 -4.30
C LYS A 83 -13.41 4.73 -3.42
N VAL A 84 -12.82 3.58 -3.78
CA VAL A 84 -12.89 2.36 -2.97
C VAL A 84 -11.59 2.21 -2.20
N SER A 85 -11.67 2.06 -0.88
CA SER A 85 -10.49 1.91 -0.02
C SER A 85 -9.82 0.57 -0.24
N VAL A 86 -8.55 0.60 -0.65
CA VAL A 86 -7.73 -0.61 -0.76
C VAL A 86 -7.46 -1.19 0.63
N ASN A 87 -7.20 -0.32 1.60
CA ASN A 87 -6.95 -0.74 2.99
C ASN A 87 -8.14 -1.52 3.53
N GLU A 88 -9.35 -0.99 3.36
CA GLU A 88 -10.54 -1.65 3.85
C GLU A 88 -10.78 -2.97 3.14
N THR A 89 -10.54 -3.04 1.83
CA THR A 89 -10.68 -4.28 1.07
C THR A 89 -9.75 -5.35 1.62
N MET A 90 -8.49 -5.01 1.92
CA MET A 90 -7.54 -5.96 2.50
C MET A 90 -7.95 -6.38 3.90
N ARG A 91 -8.48 -5.46 4.72
CA ARG A 91 -8.99 -5.79 6.05
C ARG A 91 -10.17 -6.77 5.98
N GLU A 92 -11.06 -6.57 5.02
CA GLU A 92 -12.20 -7.46 4.81
C GLU A 92 -11.79 -8.87 4.40
N LEU A 93 -10.63 -9.00 3.76
CA LEU A 93 -10.06 -10.30 3.41
C LEU A 93 -9.39 -10.98 4.62
N GLY A 94 -9.37 -10.32 5.77
CA GLY A 94 -8.82 -10.88 7.01
C GLY A 94 -7.47 -10.32 7.40
N TYR A 95 -6.91 -9.37 6.64
CA TYR A 95 -5.58 -8.81 6.91
C TYR A 95 -5.70 -7.56 7.78
N ARG A 96 -6.12 -7.74 9.03
CA ARG A 96 -6.30 -6.66 10.00
C ARG A 96 -5.20 -6.62 11.05
N THR A 97 -4.90 -5.42 11.50
CA THR A 97 -4.06 -5.26 12.69
C THR A 97 -4.89 -5.39 13.96
#